data_ffb939d522568f2a0ab4d06c22e3fd88
#
_entry.id   ffb939d522568f2a0ab4d06c22e3fd88
#
_cell.length_a   1.000
_cell.length_b   1.000
_cell.length_c   1.000
_cell.angle_alpha   90.00
_cell.angle_beta   90.00
_cell.angle_gamma   90.00
#
_symmetry.space_group_name_H-M   'P 1'
#
loop_
_entity.id
_entity.type
_entity.pdbx_description
1 polymer ?
#
loop_
_entity_poly.entity_id
_entity_poly.type
_entity_poly.pdbx_seq_one_letter_code
_entity_poly.pdbx_strand_id
1 'polypeptide(L)'
;MAMPIVLVLLVFTLAQGTTIGGANASRWISIPLVGITFQTSNLAAVVLMIYVARYLTKIKDQTVTFKESVVPLWLPVFLVIALILPANFSTAAIIFCMVLLLSFIGGYPFKYLAGIVGVGVLCLALFVLTAKAFPSLFENRIDTWENRITSFTNGTDTEADYQIEKAKIAIATGGIMGKGAGKSIQKNFLPQSSSDFIYAIIVEEYGLLGGFVLMIAYLFFLFRIVVIANANKSI
;
A
#
# COMPACT_ATOMS: atom_id res chain seq x y z
N MET A 1 -6.77 -16.39 15.95
CA MET A 1 -8.02 -15.71 16.35
C MET A 1 -8.22 -14.33 15.70
N ALA A 2 -7.19 -13.53 15.37
CA ALA A 2 -7.37 -12.20 14.78
C ALA A 2 -7.88 -12.20 13.32
N MET A 3 -7.57 -13.20 12.49
CA MET A 3 -7.99 -13.24 11.08
C MET A 3 -9.50 -13.18 10.85
N PRO A 4 -10.35 -13.96 11.54
CA PRO A 4 -11.80 -13.86 11.35
C PRO A 4 -12.33 -12.47 11.69
N ILE A 5 -11.80 -11.83 12.74
CA ILE A 5 -12.21 -10.47 13.14
C ILE A 5 -11.90 -9.47 12.01
N VAL A 6 -10.71 -9.57 11.43
CA VAL A 6 -10.30 -8.69 10.32
C VAL A 6 -11.17 -8.91 9.08
N LEU A 7 -11.50 -10.16 8.74
CA LEU A 7 -12.40 -10.46 7.62
C LEU A 7 -13.80 -9.85 7.84
N VAL A 8 -14.34 -9.99 9.04
CA VAL A 8 -15.64 -9.36 9.40
C VAL A 8 -15.57 -7.85 9.29
N LEU A 9 -14.49 -7.22 9.79
CA LEU A 9 -14.29 -5.76 9.67
C LEU A 9 -14.17 -5.30 8.22
N LEU A 10 -13.48 -6.06 7.36
CA LEU A 10 -13.38 -5.75 5.93
C LEU A 10 -14.73 -5.87 5.23
N VAL A 11 -15.51 -6.91 5.50
CA VAL A 11 -16.88 -7.07 4.97
C VAL A 11 -17.76 -5.91 5.44
N PHE A 12 -17.70 -5.56 6.72
CA PHE A 12 -18.43 -4.42 7.28
C PHE A 12 -18.05 -3.11 6.58
N THR A 13 -16.74 -2.89 6.35
CA THR A 13 -16.25 -1.69 5.64
C THR A 13 -16.75 -1.60 4.21
N LEU A 14 -16.82 -2.73 3.50
CA LEU A 14 -17.37 -2.77 2.14
C LEU A 14 -18.86 -2.43 2.12
N ALA A 15 -19.61 -2.88 3.15
CA ALA A 15 -21.05 -2.68 3.21
C ALA A 15 -21.45 -1.30 3.75
N GLN A 16 -20.76 -0.78 4.77
CA GLN A 16 -21.16 0.41 5.53
C GLN A 16 -20.01 1.40 5.80
N GLY A 17 -18.87 1.24 5.13
CA GLY A 17 -17.74 2.15 5.30
C GLY A 17 -18.02 3.56 4.83
N THR A 18 -17.27 4.52 5.36
CA THR A 18 -17.33 5.93 4.99
C THR A 18 -16.25 6.28 3.96
N THR A 19 -16.55 7.26 3.11
CA THR A 19 -15.59 7.88 2.19
C THR A 19 -15.04 9.15 2.81
N ILE A 20 -13.71 9.36 2.73
CA ILE A 20 -13.06 10.58 3.19
C ILE A 20 -12.31 11.19 2.02
N GLY A 21 -12.37 12.53 1.91
CA GLY A 21 -11.58 13.27 0.93
C GLY A 21 -11.99 13.06 -0.52
N GLY A 22 -13.27 12.86 -0.82
CA GLY A 22 -13.75 12.69 -2.20
C GLY A 22 -13.42 11.34 -2.82
N ALA A 23 -12.99 10.34 -2.03
CA ALA A 23 -12.70 9.01 -2.53
C ALA A 23 -13.98 8.29 -2.97
N ASN A 24 -13.97 7.70 -4.17
CA ASN A 24 -15.11 6.98 -4.76
C ASN A 24 -15.39 5.59 -4.13
N ALA A 25 -14.82 5.27 -2.97
CA ALA A 25 -15.00 3.97 -2.32
C ALA A 25 -14.91 4.08 -0.80
N SER A 26 -15.75 3.30 -0.12
CA SER A 26 -15.76 3.14 1.33
C SER A 26 -14.49 2.42 1.79
N ARG A 27 -13.62 3.10 2.53
CA ARG A 27 -12.32 2.57 2.98
C ARG A 27 -12.11 2.69 4.47
N TRP A 28 -12.94 3.51 5.14
CA TRP A 28 -12.74 3.92 6.51
C TRP A 28 -13.92 3.52 7.38
N ILE A 29 -13.64 3.17 8.62
CA ILE A 29 -14.64 3.05 9.67
C ILE A 29 -14.49 4.27 10.57
N SER A 30 -15.58 5.00 10.74
CA SER A 30 -15.69 6.08 11.72
C SER A 30 -16.23 5.52 13.04
N ILE A 31 -15.54 5.79 14.14
CA ILE A 31 -16.02 5.47 15.49
C ILE A 31 -16.74 6.70 16.02
N PRO A 32 -18.09 6.70 16.06
CA PRO A 32 -18.87 7.91 16.34
C PRO A 32 -18.60 8.54 17.71
N LEU A 33 -18.24 7.70 18.70
CA LEU A 33 -18.00 8.11 20.09
C LEU A 33 -16.69 8.89 20.28
N VAL A 34 -15.70 8.66 19.43
CA VAL A 34 -14.33 9.22 19.61
C VAL A 34 -13.95 10.14 18.46
N GLY A 35 -14.73 10.16 17.35
CA GLY A 35 -14.43 10.94 16.15
C GLY A 35 -13.20 10.44 15.39
N ILE A 36 -12.67 9.27 15.74
CA ILE A 36 -11.51 8.68 15.07
C ILE A 36 -11.97 7.82 13.91
N THR A 37 -11.31 8.00 12.77
CA THR A 37 -11.48 7.14 11.60
C THR A 37 -10.24 6.28 11.43
N PHE A 38 -10.42 5.00 11.13
CA PHE A 38 -9.30 4.12 10.79
C PHE A 38 -9.57 3.32 9.52
N GLN A 39 -8.51 3.02 8.80
CA GLN A 39 -8.57 2.23 7.58
C GLN A 39 -8.41 0.76 7.91
N THR A 40 -9.45 -0.03 7.69
CA THR A 40 -9.45 -1.47 8.01
C THR A 40 -8.42 -2.28 7.26
N SER A 41 -8.07 -1.87 6.03
CA SER A 41 -7.03 -2.54 5.24
C SER A 41 -5.63 -2.44 5.87
N ASN A 42 -5.32 -1.39 6.64
CA ASN A 42 -4.04 -1.28 7.35
C ASN A 42 -3.95 -2.31 8.47
N LEU A 43 -5.02 -2.47 9.25
CA LEU A 43 -5.11 -3.52 10.28
C LEU A 43 -5.03 -4.90 9.63
N ALA A 44 -5.73 -5.09 8.51
CA ALA A 44 -5.72 -6.34 7.76
C ALA A 44 -4.31 -6.70 7.28
N ALA A 45 -3.54 -5.72 6.77
CA ALA A 45 -2.17 -5.93 6.34
C ALA A 45 -1.29 -6.45 7.49
N VAL A 46 -1.32 -5.80 8.65
CA VAL A 46 -0.51 -6.21 9.82
C VAL A 46 -0.88 -7.61 10.28
N VAL A 47 -2.18 -7.89 10.47
CA VAL A 47 -2.64 -9.20 10.93
C VAL A 47 -2.30 -10.30 9.93
N LEU A 48 -2.47 -10.01 8.63
CA LEU A 48 -2.14 -10.95 7.55
C LEU A 48 -0.63 -11.25 7.54
N MET A 49 0.23 -10.25 7.66
CA MET A 49 1.69 -10.44 7.68
C MET A 49 2.12 -11.30 8.88
N ILE A 50 1.57 -11.05 10.07
CA ILE A 50 1.82 -11.87 11.26
C ILE A 50 1.34 -13.33 11.03
N TYR A 51 0.18 -13.48 10.42
CA TYR A 51 -0.37 -14.81 10.11
C TYR A 51 0.52 -15.58 9.14
N VAL A 52 0.95 -14.95 8.04
CA VAL A 52 1.84 -15.55 7.04
C VAL A 52 3.20 -15.89 7.66
N ALA A 53 3.80 -14.98 8.43
CA ALA A 53 5.06 -15.23 9.12
C ALA A 53 4.96 -16.44 10.06
N ARG A 54 3.90 -16.53 10.84
CA ARG A 54 3.65 -17.69 11.73
C ARG A 54 3.49 -19.00 10.95
N TYR A 55 2.80 -18.97 9.80
CA TYR A 55 2.68 -20.16 8.96
C TYR A 55 4.04 -20.59 8.41
N LEU A 56 4.83 -19.65 7.87
CA LEU A 56 6.15 -19.92 7.31
C LEU A 56 7.11 -20.50 8.35
N THR A 57 7.06 -20.00 9.59
CA THR A 57 7.85 -20.56 10.70
C THR A 57 7.51 -22.03 10.98
N LYS A 58 6.22 -22.42 10.88
CA LYS A 58 5.80 -23.80 11.10
C LYS A 58 6.29 -24.76 10.02
N ILE A 59 6.45 -24.28 8.79
CA ILE A 59 6.83 -25.11 7.65
C ILE A 59 8.34 -25.04 7.33
N LYS A 60 9.14 -24.32 8.13
CA LYS A 60 10.54 -24.01 7.85
C LYS A 60 11.39 -25.24 7.50
N ASP A 61 11.13 -26.36 8.20
CA ASP A 61 11.91 -27.60 8.05
C ASP A 61 11.12 -28.71 7.31
N GLN A 62 10.02 -28.36 6.62
CA GLN A 62 9.14 -29.31 5.97
C GLN A 62 9.15 -29.11 4.46
N THR A 63 9.06 -30.21 3.71
CA THR A 63 8.81 -30.16 2.26
C THR A 63 7.32 -29.94 2.04
N VAL A 64 6.92 -28.68 1.77
CA VAL A 64 5.51 -28.33 1.61
C VAL A 64 5.08 -28.47 0.16
N THR A 65 4.01 -29.23 -0.03
CA THR A 65 3.33 -29.33 -1.33
C THR A 65 2.38 -28.12 -1.51
N PHE A 66 2.19 -27.68 -2.76
CA PHE A 66 1.28 -26.57 -3.06
C PHE A 66 -0.13 -26.81 -2.48
N LYS A 67 -0.68 -28.04 -2.66
CA LYS A 67 -2.02 -28.39 -2.18
C LYS A 67 -2.18 -28.24 -0.66
N GLU A 68 -1.16 -28.56 0.11
CA GLU A 68 -1.17 -28.42 1.57
C GLU A 68 -1.12 -26.97 2.03
N SER A 69 -0.55 -26.08 1.23
CA SER A 69 -0.46 -24.66 1.54
C SER A 69 -1.65 -23.83 1.07
N VAL A 70 -2.47 -24.34 0.14
CA VAL A 70 -3.62 -23.59 -0.41
C VAL A 70 -4.58 -23.13 0.68
N VAL A 71 -5.05 -24.05 1.50
CA VAL A 71 -6.05 -23.72 2.55
C VAL A 71 -5.45 -22.92 3.69
N PRO A 72 -4.31 -23.30 4.30
CA PRO A 72 -3.81 -22.59 5.48
C PRO A 72 -3.05 -21.29 5.14
N LEU A 73 -2.51 -21.11 3.93
CA LEU A 73 -1.78 -19.90 3.57
C LEU A 73 -2.56 -19.06 2.56
N TRP A 74 -2.85 -19.60 1.40
CA TRP A 74 -3.34 -18.82 0.26
C TRP A 74 -4.81 -18.44 0.34
N LEU A 75 -5.66 -19.28 0.92
CA LEU A 75 -7.08 -18.97 1.09
C LEU A 75 -7.30 -17.70 1.94
N PRO A 76 -6.70 -17.55 3.14
CA PRO A 76 -6.81 -16.31 3.92
C PRO A 76 -6.21 -15.09 3.19
N VAL A 77 -5.08 -15.26 2.48
CA VAL A 77 -4.46 -14.18 1.69
C VAL A 77 -5.40 -13.69 0.61
N PHE A 78 -5.95 -14.60 -0.20
CA PHE A 78 -6.85 -14.22 -1.29
C PHE A 78 -8.18 -13.66 -0.79
N LEU A 79 -8.71 -14.14 0.32
CA LEU A 79 -9.92 -13.57 0.93
C LEU A 79 -9.70 -12.12 1.36
N VAL A 80 -8.59 -11.81 2.03
CA VAL A 80 -8.26 -10.44 2.43
C VAL A 80 -8.08 -9.55 1.21
N ILE A 81 -7.32 -10.02 0.20
CA ILE A 81 -7.07 -9.27 -1.03
C ILE A 81 -8.37 -9.01 -1.79
N ALA A 82 -9.22 -10.04 -1.95
CA ALA A 82 -10.50 -9.91 -2.65
C ALA A 82 -11.44 -8.89 -2.00
N LEU A 83 -11.44 -8.81 -0.65
CA LEU A 83 -12.22 -7.82 0.08
C LEU A 83 -11.67 -6.39 -0.02
N ILE A 84 -10.35 -6.22 -0.15
CA ILE A 84 -9.72 -4.90 -0.27
C ILE A 84 -9.75 -4.40 -1.72
N LEU A 85 -9.63 -5.30 -2.70
CA LEU A 85 -9.46 -4.99 -4.11
C LEU A 85 -10.54 -4.06 -4.69
N PRO A 86 -11.84 -4.24 -4.41
CA PRO A 86 -12.89 -3.33 -4.92
C PRO A 86 -12.75 -1.91 -4.39
N ALA A 87 -12.31 -1.75 -3.14
CA ALA A 87 -12.16 -0.45 -2.51
C ALA A 87 -10.81 0.21 -2.84
N ASN A 88 -9.72 -0.56 -2.93
CA ASN A 88 -8.38 -0.02 -3.13
C ASN A 88 -7.43 -1.05 -3.77
N PHE A 89 -7.35 -1.02 -5.10
CA PHE A 89 -6.46 -1.89 -5.87
C PHE A 89 -4.99 -1.74 -5.47
N SER A 90 -4.51 -0.50 -5.30
CA SER A 90 -3.10 -0.25 -4.98
C SER A 90 -2.71 -0.87 -3.63
N THR A 91 -3.56 -0.71 -2.62
CA THR A 91 -3.33 -1.34 -1.30
C THR A 91 -3.37 -2.86 -1.38
N ALA A 92 -4.32 -3.43 -2.12
CA ALA A 92 -4.40 -4.87 -2.35
C ALA A 92 -3.14 -5.41 -3.04
N ALA A 93 -2.65 -4.71 -4.07
CA ALA A 93 -1.43 -5.08 -4.79
C ALA A 93 -0.18 -5.00 -3.90
N ILE A 94 -0.04 -3.94 -3.10
CA ILE A 94 1.09 -3.79 -2.16
C ILE A 94 1.07 -4.92 -1.12
N ILE A 95 -0.08 -5.21 -0.51
CA ILE A 95 -0.21 -6.30 0.47
C ILE A 95 0.13 -7.64 -0.18
N PHE A 96 -0.32 -7.89 -1.41
CA PHE A 96 0.02 -9.10 -2.13
C PHE A 96 1.52 -9.22 -2.40
N CYS A 97 2.18 -8.16 -2.87
CA CYS A 97 3.63 -8.11 -3.05
C CYS A 97 4.38 -8.36 -1.72
N MET A 98 3.92 -7.77 -0.62
CA MET A 98 4.50 -8.01 0.70
C MET A 98 4.39 -9.48 1.12
N VAL A 99 3.23 -10.11 0.90
CA VAL A 99 3.04 -11.55 1.17
C VAL A 99 3.97 -12.42 0.31
N LEU A 100 4.09 -12.10 -0.99
CA LEU A 100 5.01 -12.81 -1.89
C LEU A 100 6.47 -12.69 -1.43
N LEU A 101 6.91 -11.48 -1.10
CA LEU A 101 8.26 -11.22 -0.59
C LEU A 101 8.52 -11.96 0.72
N LEU A 102 7.58 -11.89 1.67
CA LEU A 102 7.70 -12.59 2.94
C LEU A 102 7.75 -14.11 2.74
N SER A 103 6.91 -14.64 1.86
CA SER A 103 6.91 -16.07 1.52
C SER A 103 8.20 -16.51 0.86
N PHE A 104 8.77 -15.68 -0.03
CA PHE A 104 10.06 -15.92 -0.67
C PHE A 104 11.20 -15.96 0.37
N ILE A 105 11.27 -14.94 1.25
CA ILE A 105 12.27 -14.86 2.33
C ILE A 105 12.10 -16.02 3.32
N GLY A 106 10.87 -16.43 3.59
CA GLY A 106 10.53 -17.56 4.47
C GLY A 106 10.80 -18.95 3.88
N GLY A 107 11.40 -19.04 2.69
CA GLY A 107 11.80 -20.30 2.07
C GLY A 107 10.67 -21.06 1.37
N TYR A 108 9.53 -20.42 1.10
CA TYR A 108 8.45 -21.05 0.33
C TYR A 108 8.91 -21.31 -1.12
N PRO A 109 8.60 -22.48 -1.74
CA PRO A 109 9.14 -22.86 -3.03
C PRO A 109 8.83 -21.86 -4.14
N PHE A 110 9.87 -21.32 -4.78
CA PHE A 110 9.76 -20.29 -5.82
C PHE A 110 8.84 -20.69 -6.98
N LYS A 111 8.85 -21.96 -7.39
CA LYS A 111 7.97 -22.47 -8.47
C LYS A 111 6.48 -22.23 -8.19
N TYR A 112 6.06 -22.31 -6.93
CA TYR A 112 4.67 -22.05 -6.56
C TYR A 112 4.36 -20.57 -6.52
N LEU A 113 5.30 -19.73 -6.04
CA LEU A 113 5.18 -18.28 -6.09
C LEU A 113 5.07 -17.77 -7.52
N ALA A 114 5.93 -18.27 -8.43
CA ALA A 114 5.87 -17.92 -9.85
C ALA A 114 4.52 -18.34 -10.47
N GLY A 115 4.01 -19.53 -10.12
CA GLY A 115 2.68 -19.98 -10.55
C GLY A 115 1.55 -19.04 -10.07
N ILE A 116 1.58 -18.63 -8.80
CA ILE A 116 0.59 -17.71 -8.22
C ILE A 116 0.65 -16.35 -8.91
N VAL A 117 1.85 -15.81 -9.11
CA VAL A 117 2.02 -14.54 -9.85
C VAL A 117 1.50 -14.67 -11.28
N GLY A 118 1.83 -15.78 -11.97
CA GLY A 118 1.33 -16.04 -13.33
C GLY A 118 -0.19 -16.08 -13.40
N VAL A 119 -0.83 -16.79 -12.46
CA VAL A 119 -2.30 -16.81 -12.36
C VAL A 119 -2.86 -15.43 -12.03
N GLY A 120 -2.22 -14.70 -11.11
CA GLY A 120 -2.62 -13.32 -10.75
C GLY A 120 -2.57 -12.37 -11.95
N VAL A 121 -1.51 -12.42 -12.75
CA VAL A 121 -1.38 -11.63 -13.97
C VAL A 121 -2.43 -12.04 -15.01
N LEU A 122 -2.69 -13.33 -15.17
CA LEU A 122 -3.73 -13.83 -16.08
C LEU A 122 -5.11 -13.34 -15.63
N CYS A 123 -5.45 -13.44 -14.34
CA CYS A 123 -6.71 -12.93 -13.80
C CYS A 123 -6.86 -11.42 -14.00
N LEU A 124 -5.78 -10.65 -13.79
CA LEU A 124 -5.77 -9.21 -14.04
C LEU A 124 -5.99 -8.90 -15.52
N ALA A 125 -5.32 -9.62 -16.42
CA ALA A 125 -5.49 -9.45 -17.87
C ALA A 125 -6.94 -9.77 -18.30
N LEU A 126 -7.51 -10.87 -17.81
CA LEU A 126 -8.90 -11.23 -18.05
C LEU A 126 -9.86 -10.17 -17.47
N PHE A 127 -9.59 -9.65 -16.28
CA PHE A 127 -10.38 -8.57 -15.71
C PHE A 127 -10.36 -7.31 -16.57
N VAL A 128 -9.19 -6.89 -17.05
CA VAL A 128 -9.07 -5.72 -17.96
C VAL A 128 -9.80 -5.97 -19.28
N LEU A 129 -9.69 -7.18 -19.84
CA LEU A 129 -10.39 -7.54 -21.08
C LEU A 129 -11.92 -7.54 -20.90
N THR A 130 -12.42 -8.12 -19.79
CA THR A 130 -13.86 -8.12 -19.51
C THR A 130 -14.39 -6.72 -19.23
N ALA A 131 -13.61 -5.91 -18.54
CA ALA A 131 -13.95 -4.53 -18.26
C ALA A 131 -14.02 -3.67 -19.52
N LYS A 132 -13.15 -3.90 -20.50
CA LYS A 132 -13.21 -3.25 -21.84
C LYS A 132 -14.37 -3.76 -22.68
N ALA A 133 -14.71 -5.05 -22.58
CA ALA A 133 -15.80 -5.64 -23.33
C ALA A 133 -17.20 -5.21 -22.81
N PHE A 134 -17.32 -4.94 -21.52
CA PHE A 134 -18.58 -4.59 -20.85
C PHE A 134 -18.42 -3.33 -19.98
N PRO A 135 -18.23 -2.13 -20.57
CA PRO A 135 -17.99 -0.89 -19.83
C PRO A 135 -19.10 -0.57 -18.83
N SER A 136 -20.36 -0.88 -19.16
CA SER A 136 -21.53 -0.59 -18.34
C SER A 136 -21.56 -1.31 -16.97
N LEU A 137 -20.81 -2.41 -16.82
CA LEU A 137 -20.71 -3.14 -15.56
C LEU A 137 -19.64 -2.56 -14.62
N PHE A 138 -18.74 -1.73 -15.14
CA PHE A 138 -17.57 -1.22 -14.42
C PHE A 138 -17.45 0.31 -14.49
N GLU A 139 -18.55 1.02 -14.70
CA GLU A 139 -18.64 2.49 -14.68
C GLU A 139 -17.89 3.04 -13.48
N ASN A 140 -17.11 4.06 -13.57
CA ASN A 140 -16.30 4.71 -12.52
C ASN A 140 -14.94 4.10 -12.15
N ARG A 141 -14.58 2.89 -12.58
CA ARG A 141 -13.27 2.29 -12.21
C ARG A 141 -12.29 2.27 -13.38
N ILE A 142 -12.78 1.98 -14.57
CA ILE A 142 -11.98 1.96 -15.78
C ILE A 142 -11.52 3.37 -16.10
N ASP A 143 -12.41 4.36 -16.01
CA ASP A 143 -12.10 5.77 -16.23
C ASP A 143 -10.97 6.26 -15.30
N THR A 144 -10.97 5.81 -14.04
CA THR A 144 -9.90 6.15 -13.10
C THR A 144 -8.55 5.55 -13.52
N TRP A 145 -8.55 4.34 -14.08
CA TRP A 145 -7.32 3.67 -14.51
C TRP A 145 -6.85 4.19 -15.87
N GLU A 146 -7.78 4.40 -16.79
CA GLU A 146 -7.49 4.99 -18.09
C GLU A 146 -6.96 6.42 -17.96
N ASN A 147 -7.55 7.22 -17.10
CA ASN A 147 -7.06 8.56 -16.77
C ASN A 147 -5.66 8.53 -16.14
N ARG A 148 -5.35 7.57 -15.26
CA ARG A 148 -3.99 7.43 -14.70
C ARG A 148 -2.97 7.01 -15.73
N ILE A 149 -3.31 6.09 -16.64
CA ILE A 149 -2.42 5.63 -17.70
C ILE A 149 -2.22 6.73 -18.74
N THR A 150 -3.28 7.41 -19.16
CA THR A 150 -3.23 8.52 -20.13
C THR A 150 -2.52 9.75 -19.56
N SER A 151 -2.73 10.08 -18.31
CA SER A 151 -1.99 11.16 -17.64
C SER A 151 -0.50 10.86 -17.57
N PHE A 152 -0.15 9.60 -17.26
CA PHE A 152 1.25 9.17 -17.21
C PHE A 152 1.94 9.19 -18.58
N THR A 153 1.20 8.85 -19.66
CA THR A 153 1.76 8.77 -21.03
C THR A 153 1.69 10.10 -21.78
N ASN A 154 0.64 10.88 -21.58
CA ASN A 154 0.36 12.07 -22.41
C ASN A 154 0.65 13.40 -21.69
N GLY A 155 1.02 13.39 -20.39
CA GLY A 155 1.33 14.59 -19.62
C GLY A 155 0.18 15.60 -19.60
N THR A 156 -1.07 15.12 -19.50
CA THR A 156 -2.24 15.99 -19.40
C THR A 156 -2.28 16.63 -18.02
N ASP A 157 -2.44 17.96 -17.97
CA ASP A 157 -2.52 18.80 -16.77
C ASP A 157 -3.67 18.36 -15.85
N THR A 158 -3.39 17.38 -14.98
CA THR A 158 -4.30 16.93 -13.95
C THR A 158 -3.95 17.59 -12.61
N GLU A 159 -4.89 17.59 -11.67
CA GLU A 159 -4.64 18.06 -10.30
C GLU A 159 -3.42 17.36 -9.66
N ALA A 160 -3.18 16.11 -10.03
CA ALA A 160 -2.01 15.35 -9.60
C ALA A 160 -0.70 15.96 -10.15
N ASP A 161 -0.67 16.36 -11.42
CA ASP A 161 0.50 16.99 -12.03
C ASP A 161 0.79 18.34 -11.39
N TYR A 162 -0.24 19.11 -11.06
CA TYR A 162 -0.10 20.35 -10.30
C TYR A 162 0.57 20.13 -8.94
N GLN A 163 0.12 19.11 -8.19
CA GLN A 163 0.71 18.79 -6.88
C GLN A 163 2.17 18.33 -7.00
N ILE A 164 2.48 17.51 -8.01
CA ILE A 164 3.85 17.06 -8.29
C ILE A 164 4.74 18.25 -8.69
N GLU A 165 4.24 19.18 -9.51
CA GLU A 165 4.97 20.40 -9.89
C GLU A 165 5.28 21.25 -8.66
N LYS A 166 4.29 21.52 -7.80
CA LYS A 166 4.49 22.27 -6.55
C LYS A 166 5.49 21.61 -5.61
N ALA A 167 5.47 20.28 -5.51
CA ALA A 167 6.46 19.53 -4.75
C ALA A 167 7.88 19.66 -5.33
N LYS A 168 8.04 19.62 -6.66
CA LYS A 168 9.32 19.85 -7.32
C LYS A 168 9.82 21.28 -7.10
N ILE A 169 8.94 22.28 -7.16
CA ILE A 169 9.26 23.67 -6.85
C ILE A 169 9.72 23.82 -5.40
N ALA A 170 9.04 23.17 -4.44
CA ALA A 170 9.44 23.15 -3.03
C ALA A 170 10.88 22.65 -2.87
N ILE A 171 11.21 21.50 -3.45
CA ILE A 171 12.55 20.91 -3.41
C ILE A 171 13.59 21.84 -4.06
N ALA A 172 13.28 22.38 -5.25
CA ALA A 172 14.20 23.24 -5.98
C ALA A 172 14.46 24.56 -5.24
N THR A 173 13.44 25.15 -4.63
CA THR A 173 13.56 26.45 -3.92
C THR A 173 14.16 26.33 -2.51
N GLY A 174 14.19 25.11 -1.93
CA GLY A 174 14.86 24.85 -0.65
C GLY A 174 16.37 24.99 -0.70
N GLY A 175 16.99 24.72 -1.86
CA GLY A 175 18.46 24.79 -1.98
C GLY A 175 19.18 23.89 -0.98
N ILE A 176 20.40 24.26 -0.58
CA ILE A 176 21.22 23.45 0.33
C ILE A 176 20.78 23.65 1.81
N MET A 177 20.53 24.88 2.22
CA MET A 177 20.30 25.28 3.63
C MET A 177 18.81 25.45 3.98
N GLY A 178 17.92 25.51 3.00
CA GLY A 178 16.51 25.76 3.21
C GLY A 178 16.13 27.22 3.46
N LYS A 179 14.82 27.49 3.47
CA LYS A 179 14.25 28.83 3.73
C LYS A 179 14.09 29.14 5.22
N GLY A 180 14.27 28.15 6.07
CA GLY A 180 14.05 28.18 7.52
C GLY A 180 12.74 27.50 7.95
N ALA A 181 12.73 27.03 9.19
CA ALA A 181 11.61 26.31 9.77
C ALA A 181 10.31 27.14 9.72
N GLY A 182 9.22 26.53 9.27
CA GLY A 182 7.90 27.16 9.16
C GLY A 182 7.75 28.13 7.99
N LYS A 183 8.79 28.36 7.18
CA LYS A 183 8.81 29.34 6.07
C LYS A 183 8.51 28.72 4.69
N SER A 184 8.01 27.50 4.65
CA SER A 184 7.58 26.90 3.39
C SER A 184 6.42 27.69 2.79
N ILE A 185 6.56 28.07 1.53
CA ILE A 185 5.51 28.73 0.76
C ILE A 185 4.60 27.68 0.13
N GLN A 186 5.19 26.57 -0.34
CA GLN A 186 4.47 25.54 -1.09
C GLN A 186 3.48 24.74 -0.21
N LYS A 187 3.64 24.74 1.11
CA LYS A 187 2.68 24.10 2.03
C LYS A 187 1.24 24.63 1.91
N ASN A 188 1.08 25.89 1.47
CA ASN A 188 -0.22 26.54 1.30
C ASN A 188 -0.90 26.15 -0.03
N PHE A 189 -0.14 25.63 -0.99
CA PHE A 189 -0.59 25.23 -2.30
C PHE A 189 -0.77 23.71 -2.44
N LEU A 190 -0.26 22.94 -1.48
CA LEU A 190 -0.32 21.48 -1.45
C LEU A 190 -1.39 21.02 -0.46
N PRO A 191 -2.56 20.52 -0.91
CA PRO A 191 -3.64 20.07 -0.02
C PRO A 191 -3.19 19.01 1.00
N GLN A 192 -2.22 18.18 0.62
CA GLN A 192 -1.66 17.10 1.45
C GLN A 192 -0.19 17.37 1.85
N SER A 193 0.13 18.63 2.10
CA SER A 193 1.49 19.07 2.46
C SER A 193 2.04 18.39 3.71
N SER A 194 1.18 18.05 4.68
CA SER A 194 1.56 17.40 5.95
C SER A 194 1.61 15.87 5.89
N SER A 195 1.22 15.26 4.78
CA SER A 195 1.20 13.80 4.59
C SER A 195 2.05 13.40 3.38
N ASP A 196 1.48 13.40 2.21
CA ASP A 196 2.07 12.83 1.00
C ASP A 196 3.28 13.62 0.49
N PHE A 197 3.29 14.94 0.73
CA PHE A 197 4.34 15.85 0.27
C PHE A 197 5.22 16.41 1.40
N ILE A 198 5.13 15.84 2.61
CA ILE A 198 5.89 16.32 3.77
C ILE A 198 7.40 16.38 3.53
N TYR A 199 7.96 15.42 2.77
CA TYR A 199 9.38 15.43 2.43
C TYR A 199 9.78 16.66 1.61
N ALA A 200 8.96 17.04 0.61
CA ALA A 200 9.20 18.23 -0.19
C ALA A 200 9.17 19.51 0.66
N ILE A 201 8.24 19.58 1.61
CA ILE A 201 8.16 20.70 2.56
C ILE A 201 9.38 20.74 3.48
N ILE A 202 9.84 19.60 3.99
CA ILE A 202 11.06 19.52 4.82
C ILE A 202 12.28 20.02 4.02
N VAL A 203 12.39 19.63 2.75
CA VAL A 203 13.50 20.10 1.90
C VAL A 203 13.36 21.60 1.61
N GLU A 204 12.16 22.14 1.44
CA GLU A 204 11.97 23.59 1.27
C GLU A 204 12.40 24.35 2.54
N GLU A 205 12.09 23.84 3.73
CA GLU A 205 12.38 24.52 5.00
C GLU A 205 13.82 24.35 5.47
N TYR A 206 14.35 23.13 5.37
CA TYR A 206 15.67 22.76 5.93
C TYR A 206 16.73 22.47 4.86
N GLY A 207 16.39 22.65 3.58
CA GLY A 207 17.27 22.38 2.48
C GLY A 207 17.54 20.91 2.22
N LEU A 208 18.40 20.66 1.24
CA LEU A 208 18.86 19.30 0.93
C LEU A 208 19.56 18.64 2.11
N LEU A 209 20.26 19.43 2.96
CA LEU A 209 20.88 18.91 4.18
C LEU A 209 19.85 18.33 5.14
N GLY A 210 18.75 19.02 5.39
CA GLY A 210 17.66 18.52 6.25
C GLY A 210 17.00 17.28 5.67
N GLY A 211 16.73 17.28 4.36
CA GLY A 211 16.20 16.11 3.65
C GLY A 211 17.15 14.90 3.74
N PHE A 212 18.45 15.11 3.60
CA PHE A 212 19.47 14.07 3.69
C PHE A 212 19.58 13.48 5.11
N VAL A 213 19.59 14.34 6.14
CA VAL A 213 19.58 13.91 7.56
C VAL A 213 18.36 13.03 7.85
N LEU A 214 17.18 13.43 7.38
CA LEU A 214 15.96 12.64 7.53
C LEU A 214 16.09 11.27 6.83
N MET A 215 16.60 11.23 5.61
CA MET A 215 16.84 9.97 4.88
C MET A 215 17.80 9.04 5.63
N ILE A 216 18.91 9.57 6.15
CA ILE A 216 19.86 8.79 6.96
C ILE A 216 19.19 8.25 8.23
N ALA A 217 18.37 9.05 8.90
CA ALA A 217 17.64 8.59 10.08
C ALA A 217 16.71 7.41 9.76
N TYR A 218 15.98 7.46 8.65
CA TYR A 218 15.16 6.33 8.19
C TYR A 218 16.00 5.09 7.85
N LEU A 219 17.11 5.26 7.14
CA LEU A 219 18.01 4.15 6.79
C LEU A 219 18.63 3.52 8.04
N PHE A 220 19.03 4.33 9.01
CA PHE A 220 19.53 3.84 10.30
C PHE A 220 18.48 3.05 11.06
N PHE A 221 17.24 3.55 11.09
CA PHE A 221 16.11 2.86 11.72
C PHE A 221 15.83 1.51 11.06
N LEU A 222 15.77 1.46 9.71
CA LEU A 222 15.60 0.22 8.95
C LEU A 222 16.74 -0.76 9.20
N PHE A 223 17.99 -0.27 9.20
CA PHE A 223 19.16 -1.10 9.50
C PHE A 223 19.05 -1.72 10.90
N ARG A 224 18.66 -0.95 11.90
CA ARG A 224 18.45 -1.48 13.27
C ARG A 224 17.37 -2.54 13.34
N ILE A 225 16.27 -2.40 12.61
CA ILE A 225 15.22 -3.43 12.52
C ILE A 225 15.81 -4.72 11.93
N VAL A 226 16.56 -4.63 10.84
CA VAL A 226 17.19 -5.80 10.20
C VAL A 226 18.19 -6.48 11.15
N VAL A 227 19.02 -5.70 11.86
CA VAL A 227 19.96 -6.24 12.85
C VAL A 227 19.24 -6.99 13.97
N ILE A 228 18.18 -6.40 14.51
CA ILE A 228 17.36 -7.03 15.57
C ILE A 228 16.70 -8.31 15.06
N ALA A 229 16.14 -8.26 13.84
CA ALA A 229 15.52 -9.44 13.22
C ALA A 229 16.51 -10.59 13.03
N ASN A 230 17.74 -10.29 12.60
CA ASN A 230 18.79 -11.29 12.41
C ASN A 230 19.41 -11.80 13.74
N ALA A 231 19.45 -10.96 14.78
CA ALA A 231 19.96 -11.35 16.09
C ALA A 231 19.01 -12.32 16.82
N ASN A 232 17.70 -12.20 16.61
CA ASN A 232 16.71 -13.13 17.15
C ASN A 232 16.67 -14.43 16.33
N LYS A 233 17.70 -15.28 16.54
CA LYS A 233 17.76 -16.62 15.92
C LYS A 233 16.81 -17.64 16.56
N SER A 234 16.06 -17.26 17.59
CA SER A 234 15.12 -18.15 18.26
C SER A 234 13.69 -17.76 17.95
N ILE A 235 13.16 -18.38 16.97
CA ILE A 235 11.78 -18.91 16.98
C ILE A 235 11.74 -20.07 16.01
#